data_c7b1c4183ce548315df236e99db32a27
#
_entry.id   c7b1c4183ce548315df236e99db32a27
#
_cell.length_a   1.000
_cell.length_b   1.000
_cell.length_c   1.000
_cell.angle_alpha   90.00
_cell.angle_beta   90.00
_cell.angle_gamma   90.00
#
_symmetry.space_group_name_H-M   'P 1'
#
loop_
_entity.id
_entity.type
_entity.pdbx_description
1 polymer ?
#
loop_
_entity_poly.entity_id
_entity_poly.type
_entity_poly.pdbx_seq_one_letter_code
_entity_poly.pdbx_strand_id
1 'polypeptide(L)'
;NCDPAPTPVVNPVGTPLPFKAKFDMLNNETDARKITRYMKEQAAAGKKLIVVDDFQYILAVPYMNRIKETGWDKYNDFGANYFEIIDVCKDLPDDVVVVYMTHLETLDNGLTTVKLIGKLLREKITIEGLFTVVLRTGVNEGKYYFYTQNSGKDTVKSPLGMFPVYAIENDLAYVVDKVRNYYEIGEFKTDAEMSQADQAAATDLEKPDAKGRRSRTGRTKEEKLTPPTPKEEKPSRKTRAEVQAENEQKIAEHMAAVDEAIDKATGGAEEVPFDEAAAIADTVPKPDLQKPPRR
;
A
#
# COMPACT_ATOMS: atom_id res chain seq x y z
N ASN A 1 24.17 4.84 15.04
CA ASN A 1 23.49 6.02 14.54
C ASN A 1 24.30 6.58 13.39
N CYS A 2 23.93 6.22 12.15
CA CYS A 2 24.67 6.66 10.95
C CYS A 2 24.43 8.15 10.62
N ASP A 3 23.51 8.83 11.29
CA ASP A 3 23.21 10.24 11.07
C ASP A 3 23.63 11.12 12.25
N PRO A 4 24.31 12.24 11.98
CA PRO A 4 24.57 13.21 13.02
C PRO A 4 23.25 13.83 13.51
N ALA A 5 23.03 13.77 14.83
CA ALA A 5 21.90 14.46 15.44
C ALA A 5 21.96 15.99 15.17
N PRO A 6 20.83 16.68 15.10
CA PRO A 6 19.45 16.21 15.22
C PRO A 6 18.92 15.54 13.94
N THR A 7 18.03 14.58 14.08
CA THR A 7 17.31 13.96 12.95
C THR A 7 16.21 14.88 12.47
N PRO A 8 16.11 15.21 11.17
CA PRO A 8 15.03 16.00 10.60
C PRO A 8 13.66 15.29 10.72
N VAL A 9 12.66 15.99 11.26
CA VAL A 9 11.29 15.49 11.39
C VAL A 9 10.29 16.52 10.87
N VAL A 10 9.48 16.12 9.92
CA VAL A 10 8.28 16.86 9.53
C VAL A 10 7.14 16.41 10.44
N ASN A 11 6.56 17.36 11.19
CA ASN A 11 5.49 17.11 12.17
C ASN A 11 4.28 18.00 11.83
N PRO A 12 3.34 17.53 10.99
CA PRO A 12 2.23 18.32 10.49
C PRO A 12 1.29 18.87 11.57
N VAL A 13 1.16 18.17 12.68
CA VAL A 13 0.25 18.54 13.79
C VAL A 13 0.94 19.38 14.84
N GLY A 14 2.27 19.35 14.90
CA GLY A 14 3.03 20.05 15.93
C GLY A 14 2.95 19.41 17.32
N THR A 15 2.59 18.12 17.39
CA THR A 15 2.58 17.37 18.65
C THR A 15 3.98 17.32 19.25
N PRO A 16 4.16 17.66 20.54
CA PRO A 16 5.46 17.61 21.17
C PRO A 16 6.02 16.18 21.17
N LEU A 17 7.21 16.01 20.57
CA LEU A 17 7.94 14.73 20.66
C LEU A 17 8.82 14.72 21.92
N PRO A 18 9.02 13.56 22.55
CA PRO A 18 10.04 13.42 23.60
C PRO A 18 11.45 13.59 23.01
N PHE A 19 12.42 13.91 23.85
CA PHE A 19 13.83 14.07 23.44
C PHE A 19 14.07 15.14 22.37
N LYS A 20 13.48 16.32 22.52
CA LYS A 20 13.52 17.45 21.56
C LYS A 20 14.91 17.78 21.00
N ALA A 21 15.97 17.62 21.82
CA ALA A 21 17.36 17.90 21.39
C ALA A 21 17.89 16.92 20.33
N LYS A 22 17.18 15.82 20.07
CA LYS A 22 17.55 14.81 19.06
C LYS A 22 16.90 15.04 17.71
N PHE A 23 15.97 16.02 17.61
CA PHE A 23 15.18 16.26 16.42
C PHE A 23 15.26 17.71 15.98
N ASP A 24 15.40 17.92 14.67
CA ASP A 24 15.16 19.20 14.00
C ASP A 24 13.77 19.14 13.38
N MET A 25 12.84 19.97 13.84
CA MET A 25 11.42 19.78 13.60
C MET A 25 10.83 20.89 12.74
N LEU A 26 10.24 20.52 11.61
CA LEU A 26 9.31 21.37 10.87
C LEU A 26 7.88 21.11 11.40
N ASN A 27 7.42 21.97 12.32
CA ASN A 27 6.14 21.82 12.99
C ASN A 27 5.00 22.57 12.29
N ASN A 28 3.77 22.02 12.39
CA ASN A 28 2.51 22.63 11.93
C ASN A 28 2.53 22.99 10.44
N GLU A 29 3.23 22.22 9.63
CA GLU A 29 3.33 22.48 8.19
C GLU A 29 2.68 21.36 7.39
N THR A 30 1.82 21.73 6.44
CA THR A 30 1.09 20.80 5.56
C THR A 30 1.19 21.19 4.09
N ASP A 31 1.84 22.30 3.74
CA ASP A 31 2.10 22.72 2.37
C ASP A 31 3.26 21.91 1.78
N ALA A 32 2.98 21.15 0.70
CA ALA A 32 3.97 20.29 0.06
C ALA A 32 5.23 21.04 -0.35
N ARG A 33 5.09 22.24 -0.91
CA ARG A 33 6.25 23.04 -1.38
C ARG A 33 7.19 23.44 -0.24
N LYS A 34 6.67 23.67 0.95
CA LYS A 34 7.49 23.99 2.12
C LYS A 34 8.13 22.73 2.69
N ILE A 35 7.38 21.62 2.76
CA ILE A 35 7.88 20.34 3.23
C ILE A 35 8.98 19.82 2.30
N THR A 36 8.74 19.78 1.00
CA THR A 36 9.70 19.29 0.00
C THR A 36 10.97 20.15 -0.03
N ARG A 37 10.82 21.47 0.11
CA ARG A 37 11.98 22.37 0.26
C ARG A 37 12.79 22.05 1.52
N TYR A 38 12.14 21.89 2.67
CA TYR A 38 12.81 21.50 3.92
C TYR A 38 13.54 20.16 3.76
N MET A 39 12.91 19.14 3.17
CA MET A 39 13.55 17.84 2.94
C MET A 39 14.80 17.96 2.06
N LYS A 40 14.74 18.76 0.98
CA LYS A 40 15.91 19.04 0.12
C LYS A 40 17.02 19.80 0.84
N GLU A 41 16.69 20.79 1.66
CA GLU A 41 17.66 21.55 2.48
C GLU A 41 18.35 20.63 3.50
N GLN A 42 17.62 19.75 4.17
CA GLN A 42 18.18 18.80 5.12
C GLN A 42 19.10 17.77 4.43
N ALA A 43 18.69 17.25 3.29
CA ALA A 43 19.53 16.34 2.50
C ALA A 43 20.81 17.03 2.01
N ALA A 44 20.71 18.29 1.54
CA ALA A 44 21.86 19.09 1.13
C ALA A 44 22.80 19.41 2.31
N ALA A 45 22.27 19.51 3.53
CA ALA A 45 23.04 19.64 4.77
C ALA A 45 23.70 18.32 5.23
N GLY A 46 23.59 17.24 4.44
CA GLY A 46 24.22 15.95 4.71
C GLY A 46 23.38 15.00 5.58
N LYS A 47 22.11 15.31 5.84
CA LYS A 47 21.22 14.39 6.56
C LYS A 47 20.83 13.21 5.67
N LYS A 48 20.94 12.00 6.21
CA LYS A 48 20.73 10.75 5.48
C LYS A 48 19.46 10.00 5.93
N LEU A 49 18.76 10.51 6.95
CA LEU A 49 17.48 10.02 7.42
C LEU A 49 16.56 11.22 7.66
N ILE A 50 15.37 11.18 7.03
CA ILE A 50 14.31 12.18 7.22
C ILE A 50 13.04 11.42 7.65
N VAL A 51 12.32 11.92 8.63
CA VAL A 51 11.09 11.30 9.13
C VAL A 51 9.91 12.24 8.92
N VAL A 52 8.80 11.73 8.41
CA VAL A 52 7.51 12.43 8.31
C VAL A 52 6.53 11.76 9.29
N ASP A 53 6.22 12.44 10.38
CA ASP A 53 5.42 11.93 11.50
C ASP A 53 4.36 12.97 11.95
N ASP A 54 3.10 12.81 11.75
CA ASP A 54 2.34 11.73 11.12
C ASP A 54 1.89 12.16 9.70
N PHE A 55 2.21 11.35 8.69
CA PHE A 55 1.97 11.69 7.28
C PHE A 55 0.48 11.80 6.93
N GLN A 56 -0.41 11.12 7.65
CA GLN A 56 -1.86 11.22 7.41
C GLN A 56 -2.37 12.66 7.61
N TYR A 57 -1.78 13.43 8.53
CA TYR A 57 -2.26 14.77 8.82
C TYR A 57 -1.96 15.80 7.73
N ILE A 58 -1.12 15.46 6.77
CA ILE A 58 -0.98 16.21 5.51
C ILE A 58 -2.31 16.24 4.72
N LEU A 59 -3.16 15.23 4.91
CA LEU A 59 -4.52 15.21 4.35
C LEU A 59 -5.55 15.77 5.33
N ALA A 60 -5.48 15.36 6.59
CA ALA A 60 -6.53 15.63 7.57
C ALA A 60 -6.62 17.12 7.96
N VAL A 61 -5.49 17.79 8.14
CA VAL A 61 -5.48 19.21 8.52
C VAL A 61 -6.01 20.10 7.40
N PRO A 62 -5.52 20.04 6.15
CA PRO A 62 -6.11 20.82 5.05
C PRO A 62 -7.57 20.48 4.79
N TYR A 63 -7.98 19.21 4.91
CA TYR A 63 -9.36 18.80 4.79
C TYR A 63 -10.24 19.54 5.80
N MET A 64 -9.87 19.56 7.06
CA MET A 64 -10.64 20.27 8.12
C MET A 64 -10.64 21.78 7.91
N ASN A 65 -9.54 22.39 7.48
CA ASN A 65 -9.46 23.82 7.21
C ASN A 65 -10.39 24.25 6.06
N ARG A 66 -10.59 23.37 5.08
CA ARG A 66 -11.40 23.61 3.88
C ARG A 66 -12.75 22.87 3.88
N ILE A 67 -13.24 22.43 5.06
CA ILE A 67 -14.45 21.60 5.18
C ILE A 67 -15.71 22.29 4.62
N LYS A 68 -15.75 23.62 4.68
CA LYS A 68 -16.88 24.43 4.19
C LYS A 68 -16.87 24.69 2.69
N GLU A 69 -15.77 24.41 2.01
CA GLU A 69 -15.69 24.54 0.57
C GLU A 69 -16.56 23.47 -0.10
N THR A 70 -17.34 23.88 -1.08
CA THR A 70 -18.13 22.99 -1.93
C THR A 70 -17.32 22.57 -3.16
N GLY A 71 -17.67 21.45 -3.79
CA GLY A 71 -16.99 20.94 -5.00
C GLY A 71 -15.89 19.91 -4.70
N TRP A 72 -15.37 19.32 -5.78
CA TRP A 72 -14.43 18.20 -5.73
C TRP A 72 -12.96 18.61 -5.89
N ASP A 73 -12.68 19.84 -6.38
CA ASP A 73 -11.33 20.30 -6.70
C ASP A 73 -10.40 20.25 -5.49
N LYS A 74 -10.91 20.57 -4.29
CA LYS A 74 -10.12 20.48 -3.06
C LYS A 74 -9.56 19.09 -2.79
N TYR A 75 -10.27 18.02 -3.20
CA TYR A 75 -9.77 16.65 -3.02
C TYR A 75 -8.62 16.33 -3.98
N ASN A 76 -8.65 16.91 -5.17
CA ASN A 76 -7.55 16.82 -6.13
C ASN A 76 -6.32 17.57 -5.59
N ASP A 77 -6.53 18.77 -5.02
CA ASP A 77 -5.45 19.54 -4.36
C ASP A 77 -4.81 18.75 -3.21
N PHE A 78 -5.63 18.12 -2.34
CA PHE A 78 -5.12 17.30 -1.24
C PHE A 78 -4.32 16.11 -1.78
N GLY A 79 -4.83 15.44 -2.80
CA GLY A 79 -4.15 14.31 -3.43
C GLY A 79 -2.83 14.71 -4.07
N ALA A 80 -2.79 15.82 -4.81
CA ALA A 80 -1.60 16.34 -5.43
C ALA A 80 -0.54 16.74 -4.39
N ASN A 81 -0.94 17.47 -3.34
CA ASN A 81 -0.07 17.87 -2.24
C ASN A 81 0.55 16.66 -1.52
N TYR A 82 -0.26 15.63 -1.26
CA TYR A 82 0.20 14.40 -0.62
C TYR A 82 1.18 13.62 -1.50
N PHE A 83 0.88 13.52 -2.79
CA PHE A 83 1.72 12.85 -3.77
C PHE A 83 3.06 13.56 -3.97
N GLU A 84 3.09 14.90 -4.04
CA GLU A 84 4.29 15.71 -4.20
C GLU A 84 5.32 15.44 -3.09
N ILE A 85 4.84 15.27 -1.84
CA ILE A 85 5.72 14.98 -0.69
C ILE A 85 6.37 13.58 -0.80
N ILE A 86 5.70 12.62 -1.44
CA ILE A 86 6.30 11.31 -1.72
C ILE A 86 7.26 11.42 -2.90
N ASP A 87 6.84 12.11 -3.96
CA ASP A 87 7.57 12.18 -5.23
C ASP A 87 8.91 12.91 -5.09
N VAL A 88 9.04 13.82 -4.12
CA VAL A 88 10.29 14.53 -3.83
C VAL A 88 11.48 13.60 -3.57
N CYS A 89 11.24 12.36 -3.13
CA CYS A 89 12.31 11.39 -2.91
C CYS A 89 13.14 11.11 -4.17
N LYS A 90 12.59 11.33 -5.36
CA LYS A 90 13.32 11.20 -6.64
C LYS A 90 14.38 12.29 -6.85
N ASP A 91 14.22 13.42 -6.17
CA ASP A 91 15.11 14.57 -6.25
C ASP A 91 16.16 14.61 -5.13
N LEU A 92 16.05 13.68 -4.16
CA LEU A 92 17.01 13.58 -3.06
C LEU A 92 18.22 12.72 -3.48
N PRO A 93 19.38 12.87 -2.82
CA PRO A 93 20.50 11.96 -3.02
C PRO A 93 20.12 10.50 -2.74
N ASP A 94 20.69 9.57 -3.50
CA ASP A 94 20.36 8.13 -3.46
C ASP A 94 20.57 7.47 -2.09
N ASP A 95 21.40 8.07 -1.24
CA ASP A 95 21.75 7.59 0.10
C ASP A 95 20.85 8.18 1.21
N VAL A 96 19.82 8.95 0.87
CA VAL A 96 18.85 9.48 1.81
C VAL A 96 17.68 8.53 1.96
N VAL A 97 17.43 8.07 3.17
CA VAL A 97 16.27 7.27 3.53
C VAL A 97 15.18 8.18 4.09
N VAL A 98 13.98 8.12 3.53
CA VAL A 98 12.82 8.86 4.04
C VAL A 98 11.81 7.87 4.62
N VAL A 99 11.40 8.11 5.86
CA VAL A 99 10.42 7.29 6.58
C VAL A 99 9.13 8.07 6.74
N TYR A 100 8.04 7.53 6.24
CA TYR A 100 6.69 8.07 6.39
C TYR A 100 5.92 7.23 7.41
N MET A 101 5.55 7.85 8.52
CA MET A 101 4.71 7.22 9.54
C MET A 101 3.25 7.63 9.31
N THR A 102 2.34 6.67 9.36
CA THR A 102 0.93 6.94 9.05
C THR A 102 -0.01 5.98 9.77
N HIS A 103 -1.27 6.37 9.93
CA HIS A 103 -2.31 5.52 10.47
C HIS A 103 -2.80 4.46 9.48
N LEU A 104 -3.34 3.39 10.01
CA LEU A 104 -3.99 2.31 9.26
C LEU A 104 -5.51 2.40 9.35
N GLU A 105 -6.18 1.84 8.37
CA GLU A 105 -7.61 1.52 8.40
C GLU A 105 -7.84 0.09 7.94
N THR A 106 -8.90 -0.53 8.43
CA THR A 106 -9.34 -1.84 7.95
C THR A 106 -10.60 -1.63 7.14
N LEU A 107 -10.56 -2.05 5.86
CA LEU A 107 -11.68 -1.95 4.94
C LEU A 107 -12.72 -3.05 5.20
N ASP A 108 -13.93 -2.91 4.66
CA ASP A 108 -15.03 -3.86 4.83
C ASP A 108 -14.70 -5.29 4.34
N ASN A 109 -13.77 -5.41 3.40
CA ASN A 109 -13.27 -6.70 2.92
C ASN A 109 -12.21 -7.34 3.84
N GLY A 110 -11.90 -6.71 4.98
CA GLY A 110 -10.93 -7.15 5.97
C GLY A 110 -9.46 -6.85 5.61
N LEU A 111 -9.20 -6.08 4.53
CA LEU A 111 -7.86 -5.64 4.18
C LEU A 111 -7.45 -4.44 5.06
N THR A 112 -6.30 -4.54 5.70
CA THR A 112 -5.68 -3.42 6.44
C THR A 112 -4.72 -2.67 5.49
N THR A 113 -4.92 -1.37 5.37
CA THR A 113 -4.20 -0.47 4.45
C THR A 113 -3.95 0.88 5.10
N VAL A 114 -3.20 1.75 4.44
CA VAL A 114 -2.97 3.14 4.86
C VAL A 114 -4.29 3.90 4.88
N LYS A 115 -4.53 4.66 5.96
CA LYS A 115 -5.71 5.50 6.09
C LYS A 115 -5.57 6.76 5.24
N LEU A 116 -6.48 6.94 4.29
CA LEU A 116 -6.48 8.04 3.33
C LEU A 116 -7.80 8.81 3.34
N ILE A 117 -7.73 10.10 2.99
CA ILE A 117 -8.90 10.94 2.77
C ILE A 117 -9.09 11.15 1.27
N GLY A 118 -10.31 10.87 0.79
CA GLY A 118 -10.67 10.99 -0.62
C GLY A 118 -10.43 9.71 -1.44
N LYS A 119 -11.18 9.60 -2.55
CA LYS A 119 -11.13 8.43 -3.43
C LYS A 119 -9.91 8.41 -4.36
N LEU A 120 -9.37 9.58 -4.71
CA LEU A 120 -8.25 9.70 -5.65
C LEU A 120 -7.04 8.87 -5.22
N LEU A 121 -6.55 9.08 -4.01
CA LEU A 121 -5.38 8.37 -3.50
C LEU A 121 -5.65 6.89 -3.25
N ARG A 122 -6.86 6.56 -2.77
CA ARG A 122 -7.23 5.17 -2.44
C ARG A 122 -7.48 4.30 -3.68
N GLU A 123 -8.28 4.82 -4.63
CA GLU A 123 -8.80 4.01 -5.74
C GLU A 123 -7.97 4.11 -7.01
N LYS A 124 -7.26 5.23 -7.21
CA LYS A 124 -6.54 5.50 -8.47
C LYS A 124 -5.03 5.32 -8.36
N ILE A 125 -4.43 5.59 -7.20
CA ILE A 125 -2.97 5.67 -7.08
C ILE A 125 -2.38 4.47 -6.36
N THR A 126 -3.06 3.90 -5.34
CA THR A 126 -2.52 2.85 -4.47
C THR A 126 -1.18 3.28 -3.84
N ILE A 127 -1.28 4.12 -2.83
CA ILE A 127 -0.12 4.82 -2.23
C ILE A 127 1.01 3.87 -1.82
N GLU A 128 0.69 2.71 -1.25
CA GLU A 128 1.71 1.74 -0.83
C GLU A 128 2.53 1.21 -2.03
N GLY A 129 1.99 1.33 -3.25
CA GLY A 129 2.71 0.99 -4.49
C GLY A 129 3.95 1.85 -4.72
N LEU A 130 3.96 3.09 -4.21
CA LEU A 130 5.05 4.06 -4.39
C LEU A 130 6.25 3.80 -3.47
N PHE A 131 6.08 3.00 -2.42
CA PHE A 131 7.15 2.69 -1.47
C PHE A 131 7.83 1.37 -1.79
N THR A 132 9.13 1.28 -1.55
CA THR A 132 9.91 0.05 -1.71
C THR A 132 9.66 -0.92 -0.56
N VAL A 133 9.57 -0.39 0.66
CA VAL A 133 9.34 -1.13 1.90
C VAL A 133 8.10 -0.54 2.59
N VAL A 134 7.16 -1.38 2.97
CA VAL A 134 5.98 -1.04 3.77
C VAL A 134 5.92 -1.98 4.95
N LEU A 135 6.16 -1.46 6.14
CA LEU A 135 6.09 -2.20 7.38
C LEU A 135 4.82 -1.83 8.15
N ARG A 136 4.28 -2.77 8.87
CA ARG A 136 3.15 -2.54 9.77
C ARG A 136 3.59 -2.74 11.21
N THR A 137 3.32 -1.76 12.05
CA THR A 137 3.50 -1.93 13.50
C THR A 137 2.42 -2.84 14.07
N GLY A 138 2.77 -3.60 15.09
CA GLY A 138 1.83 -4.41 15.84
C GLY A 138 2.29 -4.63 17.27
N VAL A 139 1.36 -5.08 18.10
CA VAL A 139 1.63 -5.40 19.52
C VAL A 139 1.21 -6.84 19.76
N ASN A 140 2.09 -7.60 20.39
CA ASN A 140 1.78 -8.93 20.89
C ASN A 140 2.37 -9.08 22.30
N GLU A 141 1.56 -9.47 23.28
CA GLU A 141 1.95 -9.64 24.68
C GLU A 141 2.69 -8.41 25.26
N GLY A 142 2.24 -7.20 24.87
CA GLY A 142 2.82 -5.93 25.35
C GLY A 142 4.15 -5.53 24.70
N LYS A 143 4.66 -6.29 23.75
CA LYS A 143 5.83 -5.95 22.95
C LYS A 143 5.42 -5.42 21.57
N TYR A 144 6.21 -4.47 21.07
CA TYR A 144 5.99 -3.85 19.76
C TYR A 144 6.87 -4.48 18.71
N TYR A 145 6.31 -4.67 17.50
CA TYR A 145 6.97 -5.33 16.37
C TYR A 145 6.74 -4.58 15.08
N PHE A 146 7.62 -4.79 14.09
CA PHE A 146 7.37 -4.52 12.70
C PHE A 146 7.08 -5.83 11.96
N TYR A 147 5.94 -5.90 11.27
CA TYR A 147 5.66 -6.98 10.31
C TYR A 147 6.28 -6.62 8.97
N THR A 148 7.06 -7.55 8.40
CA THR A 148 7.92 -7.35 7.22
C THR A 148 7.37 -8.03 5.96
N GLN A 149 6.41 -8.94 6.11
CA GLN A 149 5.83 -9.72 5.04
C GLN A 149 4.31 -9.64 5.07
N ASN A 150 3.69 -9.70 3.89
CA ASN A 150 2.23 -9.69 3.75
C ASN A 150 1.59 -10.91 4.40
N SER A 151 0.58 -10.68 5.26
CA SER A 151 -0.21 -11.73 5.92
C SER A 151 -1.37 -12.25 5.05
N GLY A 152 -1.60 -11.67 3.89
CA GLY A 152 -2.78 -11.91 3.05
C GLY A 152 -3.98 -11.01 3.38
N LYS A 153 -3.86 -10.18 4.44
CA LYS A 153 -4.89 -9.23 4.90
C LYS A 153 -4.34 -7.82 5.14
N ASP A 154 -3.18 -7.52 4.64
CA ASP A 154 -2.54 -6.20 4.73
C ASP A 154 -1.73 -5.88 3.47
N THR A 155 -1.20 -4.66 3.40
CA THR A 155 -0.40 -4.14 2.29
C THR A 155 1.10 -4.16 2.59
N VAL A 156 1.52 -4.85 3.66
CA VAL A 156 2.93 -5.00 4.03
C VAL A 156 3.72 -5.62 2.89
N LYS A 157 4.88 -5.04 2.59
CA LYS A 157 5.81 -5.56 1.60
C LYS A 157 7.26 -5.19 1.90
N SER A 158 8.15 -6.07 1.54
CA SER A 158 9.59 -5.81 1.49
C SER A 158 10.20 -6.62 0.34
N PRO A 159 11.36 -6.22 -0.19
CA PRO A 159 12.10 -7.01 -1.16
C PRO A 159 12.41 -8.42 -0.67
N LEU A 160 12.47 -9.38 -1.59
CA LEU A 160 12.74 -10.77 -1.27
C LEU A 160 14.11 -10.92 -0.58
N GLY A 161 14.11 -11.53 0.61
CA GLY A 161 15.33 -11.77 1.38
C GLY A 161 15.85 -10.57 2.18
N MET A 162 15.22 -9.38 2.10
CA MET A 162 15.67 -8.24 2.88
C MET A 162 15.56 -8.50 4.39
N PHE A 163 14.43 -9.00 4.88
CA PHE A 163 14.26 -9.31 6.30
C PHE A 163 14.21 -10.82 6.53
N PRO A 164 14.86 -11.32 7.63
CA PRO A 164 15.02 -12.75 7.86
C PRO A 164 13.74 -13.48 8.26
N VAL A 165 12.81 -12.77 8.92
CA VAL A 165 11.60 -13.34 9.54
C VAL A 165 10.35 -12.48 9.26
N TYR A 166 9.16 -13.04 9.53
CA TYR A 166 7.87 -12.38 9.36
C TYR A 166 7.70 -11.14 10.24
N ALA A 167 8.19 -11.17 11.47
CA ALA A 167 8.13 -10.05 12.39
C ALA A 167 9.50 -9.82 13.04
N ILE A 168 9.89 -8.57 13.14
CA ILE A 168 11.13 -8.10 13.76
C ILE A 168 10.81 -7.17 14.91
N GLU A 169 11.77 -6.93 15.80
CA GLU A 169 11.63 -5.92 16.84
C GLU A 169 11.34 -4.54 16.25
N ASN A 170 10.62 -3.70 17.00
CA ASN A 170 10.27 -2.34 16.58
C ASN A 170 11.48 -1.41 16.78
N ASP A 171 12.51 -1.61 15.96
CA ASP A 171 13.73 -0.80 15.90
C ASP A 171 13.91 -0.21 14.51
N LEU A 172 13.63 1.09 14.38
CA LEU A 172 13.77 1.81 13.11
C LEU A 172 15.23 1.95 12.68
N ALA A 173 16.18 2.00 13.62
CA ALA A 173 17.61 2.08 13.28
C ALA A 173 18.07 0.81 12.58
N TYR A 174 17.63 -0.35 13.08
CA TYR A 174 17.87 -1.64 12.40
C TYR A 174 17.26 -1.66 11.00
N VAL A 175 16.01 -1.19 10.83
CA VAL A 175 15.35 -1.13 9.52
C VAL A 175 16.14 -0.28 8.53
N VAL A 176 16.60 0.91 8.94
CA VAL A 176 17.39 1.81 8.10
C VAL A 176 18.73 1.18 7.71
N ASP A 177 19.43 0.58 8.68
CA ASP A 177 20.68 -0.14 8.42
C ASP A 177 20.47 -1.29 7.44
N LYS A 178 19.36 -2.02 7.58
CA LYS A 178 19.00 -3.13 6.68
C LYS A 178 18.68 -2.67 5.25
N VAL A 179 17.97 -1.56 5.10
CA VAL A 179 17.72 -0.94 3.79
C VAL A 179 19.04 -0.52 3.14
N ARG A 180 19.91 0.15 3.88
CA ARG A 180 21.22 0.58 3.37
C ARG A 180 22.10 -0.61 2.97
N ASN A 181 22.18 -1.65 3.78
CA ASN A 181 22.92 -2.87 3.45
C ASN A 181 22.34 -3.55 2.21
N TYR A 182 21.02 -3.75 2.12
CA TYR A 182 20.39 -4.47 1.01
C TYR A 182 20.60 -3.79 -0.35
N TYR A 183 20.60 -2.45 -0.38
CA TYR A 183 20.80 -1.67 -1.60
C TYR A 183 22.23 -1.14 -1.77
N GLU A 184 23.12 -1.41 -0.82
CA GLU A 184 24.51 -0.93 -0.81
C GLU A 184 24.62 0.59 -1.00
N ILE A 185 23.75 1.35 -0.27
CA ILE A 185 23.66 2.81 -0.41
C ILE A 185 24.31 3.54 0.78
N GLY A 186 25.09 4.57 0.44
CA GLY A 186 25.79 5.41 1.43
C GLY A 186 26.78 4.62 2.30
N GLU A 187 26.86 4.98 3.56
CA GLU A 187 27.59 4.19 4.56
C GLU A 187 26.69 3.04 5.03
N PHE A 188 27.05 1.81 4.72
CA PHE A 188 26.28 0.62 5.04
C PHE A 188 27.12 -0.45 5.76
N LYS A 189 26.46 -1.24 6.58
CA LYS A 189 27.05 -2.41 7.22
C LYS A 189 27.18 -3.56 6.24
N THR A 190 28.26 -4.33 6.34
CA THR A 190 28.47 -5.54 5.55
C THR A 190 27.46 -6.64 5.92
N ASP A 191 27.28 -7.63 5.07
CA ASP A 191 26.39 -8.79 5.34
C ASP A 191 26.79 -9.53 6.62
N ALA A 192 28.08 -9.61 6.92
CA ALA A 192 28.58 -10.24 8.14
C ALA A 192 28.16 -9.48 9.40
N GLU A 193 28.24 -8.15 9.38
CA GLU A 193 27.78 -7.29 10.48
C GLU A 193 26.25 -7.30 10.60
N MET A 194 25.53 -7.31 9.47
CA MET A 194 24.06 -7.41 9.47
C MET A 194 23.56 -8.76 9.96
N SER A 195 24.29 -9.86 9.76
CA SER A 195 23.89 -11.20 10.24
C SER A 195 23.69 -11.25 11.75
N GLN A 196 24.50 -10.54 12.52
CA GLN A 196 24.33 -10.44 13.97
C GLN A 196 23.11 -9.58 14.34
N ALA A 197 22.91 -8.46 13.62
CA ALA A 197 21.75 -7.60 13.82
C ALA A 197 20.45 -8.31 13.41
N ASP A 198 20.45 -9.10 12.34
CA ASP A 198 19.33 -9.93 11.89
C ASP A 198 18.90 -10.94 12.95
N GLN A 199 19.87 -11.60 13.61
CA GLN A 199 19.59 -12.53 14.69
C GLN A 199 19.02 -11.82 15.93
N ALA A 200 19.54 -10.64 16.27
CA ALA A 200 19.06 -9.87 17.41
C ALA A 200 17.65 -9.28 17.18
N ALA A 201 17.34 -8.89 15.93
CA ALA A 201 16.04 -8.33 15.57
C ALA A 201 14.95 -9.39 15.31
N ALA A 202 15.34 -10.64 15.07
CA ALA A 202 14.41 -11.72 14.78
C ALA A 202 13.49 -12.03 15.97
N THR A 203 12.22 -12.29 15.69
CA THR A 203 11.22 -12.70 16.68
C THR A 203 10.64 -14.07 16.36
N ASP A 204 10.08 -14.73 17.36
CA ASP A 204 9.43 -16.05 17.22
C ASP A 204 7.98 -15.93 16.68
N LEU A 205 7.54 -14.75 16.27
CA LEU A 205 6.21 -14.55 15.72
C LEU A 205 6.10 -15.16 14.31
N GLU A 206 5.29 -16.20 14.22
CA GLU A 206 5.03 -16.85 12.94
C GLU A 206 3.99 -16.10 12.10
N LYS A 207 4.13 -16.19 10.79
CA LYS A 207 3.13 -15.69 9.85
C LYS A 207 1.82 -16.45 10.06
N PRO A 208 0.67 -15.76 10.21
CA PRO A 208 -0.62 -16.43 10.28
C PRO A 208 -0.80 -17.35 9.07
N ASP A 209 -1.04 -18.62 9.31
CA ASP A 209 -1.32 -19.58 8.26
C ASP A 209 -2.46 -19.08 7.37
N ALA A 210 -2.20 -18.97 6.10
CA ALA A 210 -3.25 -18.81 5.09
C ALA A 210 -4.04 -20.15 5.05
N LYS A 211 -4.98 -20.32 5.98
CA LYS A 211 -5.87 -21.48 6.02
C LYS A 211 -6.55 -21.60 4.65
N GLY A 212 -6.04 -22.48 3.79
CA GLY A 212 -6.60 -22.76 2.48
C GLY A 212 -5.63 -23.25 1.42
N ARG A 213 -4.33 -23.16 1.59
CA ARG A 213 -3.39 -23.75 0.63
C ARG A 213 -2.96 -25.13 1.13
N ARG A 214 -3.73 -26.17 0.74
CA ARG A 214 -3.29 -27.57 0.91
C ARG A 214 -1.88 -27.71 0.32
N SER A 215 -0.91 -27.91 1.21
CA SER A 215 0.46 -28.30 0.84
C SER A 215 0.42 -29.53 -0.06
N ARG A 216 1.02 -29.40 -1.23
CA ARG A 216 1.11 -30.47 -2.23
C ARG A 216 2.40 -31.28 -2.05
N THR A 217 2.94 -31.33 -0.83
CA THR A 217 4.10 -32.13 -0.48
C THR A 217 3.70 -33.16 0.56
N GLY A 218 3.63 -34.40 0.15
CA GLY A 218 3.39 -35.55 1.03
C GLY A 218 2.55 -36.65 0.40
N ARG A 219 2.93 -37.12 -0.77
CA ARG A 219 2.45 -38.41 -1.26
C ARG A 219 3.60 -39.41 -1.19
N THR A 220 3.73 -40.03 -0.03
CA THR A 220 4.47 -41.29 0.09
C THR A 220 3.73 -42.38 -0.73
N LYS A 221 4.49 -43.03 -1.57
CA LYS A 221 4.07 -44.21 -2.30
C LYS A 221 3.77 -45.35 -1.31
N GLU A 222 2.54 -45.81 -1.32
CA GLU A 222 2.15 -47.24 -1.16
C GLU A 222 0.65 -47.28 -0.87
N GLU A 223 -0.15 -47.43 -1.92
CA GLU A 223 -1.42 -48.16 -1.81
C GLU A 223 -1.80 -48.78 -3.16
N LYS A 224 -2.20 -50.05 -3.06
CA LYS A 224 -2.44 -51.03 -4.11
C LYS A 224 -3.48 -50.60 -5.16
N LEU A 225 -3.18 -50.99 -6.39
CA LEU A 225 -4.09 -51.00 -7.55
C LEU A 225 -5.37 -51.78 -7.28
N THR A 226 -6.51 -51.10 -7.39
CA THR A 226 -7.81 -51.71 -7.75
C THR A 226 -8.32 -51.07 -9.05
N PRO A 227 -8.94 -51.81 -9.97
CA PRO A 227 -9.33 -51.28 -11.27
C PRO A 227 -10.50 -50.28 -11.16
N PRO A 228 -10.58 -49.26 -12.02
CA PRO A 228 -11.64 -48.25 -11.94
C PRO A 228 -12.95 -48.71 -12.55
N THR A 229 -14.02 -48.46 -11.84
CA THR A 229 -15.40 -48.44 -12.34
C THR A 229 -15.62 -47.32 -13.35
N PRO A 230 -16.46 -47.46 -14.36
CA PRO A 230 -16.69 -46.43 -15.37
C PRO A 230 -17.32 -45.18 -14.74
N LYS A 231 -16.70 -44.00 -14.94
CA LYS A 231 -17.25 -42.72 -14.52
C LYS A 231 -18.11 -42.14 -15.62
N GLU A 232 -19.31 -41.71 -15.24
CA GLU A 232 -20.16 -40.84 -16.04
C GLU A 232 -19.38 -39.60 -16.51
N GLU A 233 -19.52 -39.24 -17.78
CA GLU A 233 -18.93 -38.04 -18.39
C GLU A 233 -19.50 -36.79 -17.75
N LYS A 234 -18.66 -36.07 -17.00
CA LYS A 234 -18.97 -34.71 -16.57
C LYS A 234 -18.79 -33.75 -17.75
N PRO A 235 -19.65 -32.72 -17.90
CA PRO A 235 -19.52 -31.76 -18.99
C PRO A 235 -18.13 -31.10 -18.98
N SER A 236 -17.55 -30.96 -20.17
CA SER A 236 -16.21 -30.40 -20.37
C SER A 236 -16.09 -28.99 -19.78
N ARG A 237 -15.08 -28.80 -18.98
CA ARG A 237 -14.80 -27.49 -18.33
C ARG A 237 -14.36 -26.52 -19.41
N LYS A 238 -15.07 -25.37 -19.54
CA LYS A 238 -14.71 -24.29 -20.48
C LYS A 238 -13.24 -23.89 -20.33
N THR A 239 -12.58 -23.64 -21.44
CA THR A 239 -11.21 -23.15 -21.47
C THR A 239 -11.15 -21.68 -21.00
N ARG A 240 -9.96 -21.21 -20.65
CA ARG A 240 -9.76 -19.80 -20.26
C ARG A 240 -10.15 -18.84 -21.38
N ALA A 241 -9.87 -19.20 -22.63
CA ALA A 241 -10.19 -18.38 -23.79
C ALA A 241 -11.72 -18.30 -24.02
N GLU A 242 -12.44 -19.41 -23.84
CA GLU A 242 -13.91 -19.41 -23.95
C GLU A 242 -14.57 -18.59 -22.85
N VAL A 243 -14.09 -18.65 -21.61
CA VAL A 243 -14.60 -17.84 -20.50
C VAL A 243 -14.30 -16.36 -20.73
N GLN A 244 -13.14 -16.03 -21.30
CA GLN A 244 -12.77 -14.66 -21.62
C GLN A 244 -13.65 -14.09 -22.73
N ALA A 245 -13.86 -14.81 -23.82
CA ALA A 245 -14.73 -14.41 -24.91
C ALA A 245 -16.20 -14.21 -24.46
N GLU A 246 -16.71 -15.10 -23.60
CA GLU A 246 -18.06 -14.97 -23.03
C GLU A 246 -18.19 -13.75 -22.11
N ASN A 247 -17.16 -13.45 -21.33
CA ASN A 247 -17.14 -12.25 -20.48
C ASN A 247 -17.06 -10.96 -21.32
N GLU A 248 -16.25 -10.94 -22.37
CA GLU A 248 -16.15 -9.79 -23.29
C GLU A 248 -17.49 -9.53 -23.99
N GLN A 249 -18.19 -10.58 -24.41
CA GLN A 249 -19.53 -10.46 -24.98
C GLN A 249 -20.54 -9.87 -23.97
N LYS A 250 -20.56 -10.37 -22.73
CA LYS A 250 -21.44 -9.87 -21.67
C LYS A 250 -21.17 -8.41 -21.31
N ILE A 251 -19.89 -8.00 -21.35
CA ILE A 251 -19.50 -6.60 -21.14
C ILE A 251 -20.01 -5.74 -22.27
N ALA A 252 -19.87 -6.17 -23.53
CA ALA A 252 -20.37 -5.46 -24.69
C ALA A 252 -21.90 -5.30 -24.68
N GLU A 253 -22.64 -6.34 -24.33
CA GLU A 253 -24.08 -6.33 -24.16
C GLU A 253 -24.53 -5.37 -23.04
N HIS A 254 -23.79 -5.35 -21.92
CA HIS A 254 -24.06 -4.42 -20.82
C HIS A 254 -23.81 -2.96 -21.23
N MET A 255 -22.71 -2.69 -21.93
CA MET A 255 -22.41 -1.34 -22.43
C MET A 255 -23.51 -0.83 -23.39
N ALA A 256 -23.96 -1.70 -24.30
CA ALA A 256 -25.07 -1.35 -25.21
C ALA A 256 -26.37 -1.06 -24.45
N ALA A 257 -26.67 -1.82 -23.40
CA ALA A 257 -27.85 -1.59 -22.56
C ALA A 257 -27.74 -0.29 -21.74
N VAL A 258 -26.54 0.09 -21.32
CA VAL A 258 -26.28 1.39 -20.65
C VAL A 258 -26.50 2.53 -21.64
N ASP A 259 -25.96 2.46 -22.84
CA ASP A 259 -26.12 3.46 -23.87
C ASP A 259 -27.60 3.64 -24.24
N GLU A 260 -28.36 2.55 -24.42
CA GLU A 260 -29.80 2.59 -24.67
C GLU A 260 -30.59 3.22 -23.50
N ALA A 261 -30.18 2.93 -22.24
CA ALA A 261 -30.80 3.51 -21.05
C ALA A 261 -30.55 5.02 -20.96
N ILE A 262 -29.35 5.47 -21.32
CA ILE A 262 -28.98 6.90 -21.38
C ILE A 262 -29.79 7.58 -22.45
N ASP A 263 -29.82 7.05 -23.67
CA ASP A 263 -30.59 7.62 -24.80
C ASP A 263 -32.08 7.74 -24.47
N LYS A 264 -32.65 6.76 -23.83
CA LYS A 264 -34.06 6.74 -23.43
C LYS A 264 -34.37 7.75 -22.34
N ALA A 265 -33.45 7.93 -21.37
CA ALA A 265 -33.66 8.87 -20.27
C ALA A 265 -33.46 10.33 -20.68
N THR A 266 -32.55 10.56 -21.61
CA THR A 266 -32.15 11.92 -22.06
C THR A 266 -32.83 12.38 -23.38
N GLY A 267 -33.63 11.49 -23.97
CA GLY A 267 -34.33 11.80 -25.26
C GLY A 267 -33.39 11.99 -26.44
N GLY A 268 -32.19 11.41 -26.41
CA GLY A 268 -31.20 11.48 -27.50
C GLY A 268 -30.39 12.78 -27.50
N ALA A 269 -30.17 13.41 -26.34
CA ALA A 269 -29.33 14.60 -26.22
C ALA A 269 -27.86 14.30 -26.59
N GLU A 270 -27.23 15.11 -27.44
CA GLU A 270 -25.84 14.94 -27.89
C GLU A 270 -24.81 15.10 -26.74
N GLU A 271 -25.15 15.84 -25.69
CA GLU A 271 -24.28 15.99 -24.48
C GLU A 271 -25.09 15.73 -23.21
N VAL A 272 -24.76 14.65 -22.52
CA VAL A 272 -25.34 14.32 -21.22
C VAL A 272 -24.29 14.58 -20.14
N PRO A 273 -24.60 15.30 -19.03
CA PRO A 273 -23.68 15.51 -17.95
C PRO A 273 -23.22 14.16 -17.37
N PHE A 274 -21.93 14.05 -17.07
CA PHE A 274 -21.30 12.79 -16.61
C PHE A 274 -21.99 12.18 -15.38
N ASP A 275 -22.42 13.02 -14.44
CA ASP A 275 -23.10 12.60 -13.20
C ASP A 275 -24.48 12.01 -13.49
N GLU A 276 -25.20 12.54 -14.48
CA GLU A 276 -26.52 12.04 -14.89
C GLU A 276 -26.39 10.72 -15.65
N ALA A 277 -25.43 10.64 -16.57
CA ALA A 277 -25.11 9.39 -17.29
C ALA A 277 -24.66 8.28 -16.32
N ALA A 278 -23.84 8.60 -15.31
CA ALA A 278 -23.38 7.66 -14.31
C ALA A 278 -24.54 7.15 -13.41
N ALA A 279 -25.46 8.02 -13.03
CA ALA A 279 -26.64 7.64 -12.25
C ALA A 279 -27.56 6.69 -13.04
N ILE A 280 -27.75 6.93 -14.35
CA ILE A 280 -28.52 6.06 -15.25
C ILE A 280 -27.82 4.70 -15.42
N ALA A 281 -26.51 4.71 -15.64
CA ALA A 281 -25.70 3.49 -15.79
C ALA A 281 -25.77 2.57 -14.56
N ASP A 282 -25.85 3.12 -13.35
CA ASP A 282 -25.99 2.33 -12.11
C ASP A 282 -27.39 1.66 -11.97
N THR A 283 -28.38 2.07 -12.76
CA THR A 283 -29.69 1.40 -12.80
C THR A 283 -29.70 0.13 -13.65
N VAL A 284 -28.73 -0.03 -14.56
CA VAL A 284 -28.61 -1.20 -15.44
C VAL A 284 -27.97 -2.37 -14.68
N PRO A 285 -28.56 -3.56 -14.65
CA PRO A 285 -27.99 -4.71 -13.93
C PRO A 285 -26.58 -5.04 -14.44
N LYS A 286 -25.63 -5.17 -13.51
CA LYS A 286 -24.23 -5.51 -13.83
C LYS A 286 -24.13 -6.94 -14.33
N PRO A 287 -23.26 -7.24 -15.33
CA PRO A 287 -23.13 -8.57 -15.90
C PRO A 287 -22.50 -9.54 -14.90
N ASP A 288 -23.03 -10.76 -14.85
CA ASP A 288 -22.44 -11.85 -14.06
C ASP A 288 -21.24 -12.45 -14.82
N LEU A 289 -20.04 -11.99 -14.46
CA LEU A 289 -18.79 -12.39 -15.10
C LEU A 289 -18.23 -13.67 -14.47
N GLN A 290 -17.94 -14.66 -15.30
CA GLN A 290 -17.35 -15.92 -14.86
C GLN A 290 -15.86 -15.76 -14.55
N LYS A 291 -15.39 -16.36 -13.43
CA LYS A 291 -13.96 -16.43 -13.14
C LYS A 291 -13.28 -17.45 -14.04
N PRO A 292 -12.22 -17.08 -14.76
CA PRO A 292 -11.50 -18.02 -15.60
C PRO A 292 -10.90 -19.16 -14.76
N PRO A 293 -10.79 -20.38 -15.30
CA PRO A 293 -10.18 -21.52 -14.60
C PRO A 293 -8.75 -21.19 -14.21
N ARG A 294 -8.38 -21.54 -12.98
CA ARG A 294 -6.99 -21.36 -12.47
C ARG A 294 -6.08 -22.35 -13.19
N ARG A 295 -4.90 -21.88 -13.56
CA ARG A 295 -3.82 -22.72 -14.09
C ARG A 295 -3.33 -23.73 -13.05
#